data_2d8de7bdc6e36fabc5203b25feb539b4
#
_entry.id   2d8de7bdc6e36fabc5203b25feb539b4
#
_cell.length_a   1.000
_cell.length_b   1.000
_cell.length_c   1.000
_cell.angle_alpha   90.00
_cell.angle_beta   90.00
_cell.angle_gamma   90.00
#
_symmetry.space_group_name_H-M   'P 1'
#
loop_
_entity.id
_entity.type
_entity.pdbx_description
1 polymer ?
#
loop_
_entity_poly.entity_id
_entity_poly.type
_entity_poly.pdbx_seq_one_letter_code
_entity_poly.pdbx_strand_id
1 'polypeptide(L)'
;MNDRELMFLPAHEQKRLIVEKVISSVEMVEASYRRIAELEPQLNAFITLDEDGAMSAARSADAQLAQGKNPGVLHGVPIAVKDLEVTKGLRTTLGSTFFKNWIPDYDSVAVQRIRATGAVIIGKTNTPEFGNREETFTDIAATCNNPWDPTRMPGGSSGGTASAIAAGMCSIGTGSDGGGSVRLPASFCGIFGHKPTHGRIPRYGGQAKPAYNSAGTSGPMSNDVRDSAILNQALSGFDDRDPGSIKGAVPDYLIDLENGIDGMRIGTTMTLGISDVNDDVATAVEDSWFAFSELGANVENLAIAFDPMPREAWWTLWTAGQEAMYGHLADERPEDLMPYTLEMIEHGRTLSGADVSVALRNVQNLQLQLHQVFQEYDLILAPTNAAVAWPHLQPPEKIGSEINQDDMAGINYGAIPFTMVFNSSFNPASSIPCGFGEGGMPVGLQIIGGYDDDATVLRASRAFEQARPWSGDRPPVS
;
A
#
# COMPACT_ATOMS: atom_id res chain seq x y z
N MET A 1 -20.77 20.51 -8.93
CA MET A 1 -20.13 19.21 -8.68
C MET A 1 -20.75 18.64 -7.42
N ASN A 2 -21.22 17.40 -7.43
CA ASN A 2 -21.73 16.74 -6.23
C ASN A 2 -20.58 16.13 -5.41
N ASP A 3 -20.87 15.66 -4.18
CA ASP A 3 -19.83 15.13 -3.28
C ASP A 3 -19.10 13.92 -3.90
N ARG A 4 -19.82 13.03 -4.59
CA ARG A 4 -19.21 11.88 -5.28
C ARG A 4 -18.23 12.33 -6.36
N GLU A 5 -18.64 13.23 -7.25
CA GLU A 5 -17.76 13.77 -8.30
C GLU A 5 -16.52 14.44 -7.69
N LEU A 6 -16.71 15.20 -6.60
CA LEU A 6 -15.65 15.93 -5.92
C LEU A 6 -14.61 14.98 -5.29
N MET A 7 -15.07 13.90 -4.63
CA MET A 7 -14.16 12.95 -3.96
C MET A 7 -13.43 12.02 -4.93
N PHE A 8 -13.95 11.87 -6.17
CA PHE A 8 -13.25 11.13 -7.22
C PHE A 8 -12.28 12.00 -8.06
N LEU A 9 -12.23 13.31 -7.84
CA LEU A 9 -11.17 14.12 -8.41
C LEU A 9 -9.81 13.72 -7.82
N PRO A 10 -8.73 13.74 -8.62
CA PRO A 10 -7.38 13.61 -8.09
C PRO A 10 -7.08 14.63 -6.98
N ALA A 11 -6.26 14.26 -6.00
CA ALA A 11 -5.93 15.12 -4.86
C ALA A 11 -5.27 16.45 -5.29
N HIS A 12 -4.43 16.42 -6.33
CA HIS A 12 -3.83 17.64 -6.88
C HIS A 12 -4.88 18.59 -7.50
N GLU A 13 -5.95 18.05 -8.09
CA GLU A 13 -7.07 18.86 -8.60
C GLU A 13 -7.94 19.40 -7.47
N GLN A 14 -8.20 18.58 -6.42
CA GLN A 14 -8.89 19.05 -5.23
C GLN A 14 -8.13 20.23 -4.60
N LYS A 15 -6.80 20.10 -4.44
CA LYS A 15 -5.92 21.18 -3.97
C LYS A 15 -5.98 22.40 -4.87
N ARG A 16 -5.99 22.24 -6.19
CA ARG A 16 -6.13 23.36 -7.14
C ARG A 16 -7.42 24.13 -6.91
N LEU A 17 -8.56 23.43 -6.81
CA LEU A 17 -9.87 24.06 -6.53
C LEU A 17 -9.88 24.82 -5.22
N ILE A 18 -9.22 24.30 -4.16
CA ILE A 18 -9.11 24.98 -2.85
C ILE A 18 -8.26 26.26 -2.98
N VAL A 19 -7.10 26.18 -3.63
CA VAL A 19 -6.19 27.33 -3.79
C VAL A 19 -6.81 28.42 -4.66
N GLU A 20 -7.54 28.05 -5.70
CA GLU A 20 -8.29 28.96 -6.57
C GLU A 20 -9.58 29.50 -5.90
N LYS A 21 -9.91 29.01 -4.69
CA LYS A 21 -11.11 29.39 -3.92
C LYS A 21 -12.42 29.09 -4.65
N VAL A 22 -12.43 28.04 -5.50
CA VAL A 22 -13.63 27.49 -6.11
C VAL A 22 -14.45 26.74 -5.07
N ILE A 23 -13.75 26.08 -4.14
CA ILE A 23 -14.30 25.41 -2.96
C ILE A 23 -13.35 25.68 -1.78
N SER A 24 -13.86 25.74 -0.56
CA SER A 24 -13.05 25.84 0.65
C SER A 24 -12.55 24.46 1.09
N SER A 25 -11.49 24.43 1.89
CA SER A 25 -11.03 23.21 2.56
C SER A 25 -12.11 22.65 3.49
N VAL A 26 -12.88 23.51 4.15
CA VAL A 26 -14.03 23.10 4.98
C VAL A 26 -15.05 22.34 4.15
N GLU A 27 -15.50 22.88 3.02
CA GLU A 27 -16.48 22.22 2.14
C GLU A 27 -15.95 20.89 1.56
N MET A 28 -14.64 20.83 1.25
CA MET A 28 -13.98 19.61 0.77
C MET A 28 -14.00 18.50 1.84
N VAL A 29 -13.66 18.84 3.08
CA VAL A 29 -13.66 17.90 4.20
C VAL A 29 -15.06 17.47 4.58
N GLU A 30 -16.04 18.39 4.58
CA GLU A 30 -17.46 18.07 4.75
C GLU A 30 -17.97 17.09 3.69
N ALA A 31 -17.60 17.28 2.42
CA ALA A 31 -17.96 16.36 1.34
C ALA A 31 -17.39 14.95 1.61
N SER A 32 -16.14 14.85 2.06
CA SER A 32 -15.53 13.59 2.47
C SER A 32 -16.32 12.91 3.60
N TYR A 33 -16.69 13.64 4.66
CA TYR A 33 -17.45 13.06 5.78
C TYR A 33 -18.88 12.66 5.38
N ARG A 34 -19.54 13.40 4.48
CA ARG A 34 -20.85 12.95 3.95
C ARG A 34 -20.73 11.64 3.17
N ARG A 35 -19.66 11.47 2.36
CA ARG A 35 -19.37 10.19 1.69
C ARG A 35 -19.06 9.07 2.68
N ILE A 36 -18.27 9.36 3.71
CA ILE A 36 -18.00 8.39 4.78
C ILE A 36 -19.31 7.96 5.44
N ALA A 37 -20.15 8.90 5.87
CA ALA A 37 -21.42 8.58 6.52
C ALA A 37 -22.36 7.72 5.66
N GLU A 38 -22.33 7.89 4.33
CA GLU A 38 -23.11 7.11 3.37
C GLU A 38 -22.60 5.67 3.22
N LEU A 39 -21.27 5.48 3.16
CA LEU A 39 -20.64 4.23 2.71
C LEU A 39 -20.05 3.39 3.84
N GLU A 40 -19.63 4.02 4.93
CA GLU A 40 -18.98 3.34 6.07
C GLU A 40 -19.81 2.20 6.66
N PRO A 41 -21.17 2.28 6.76
CA PRO A 41 -21.98 1.18 7.26
C PRO A 41 -21.88 -0.11 6.42
N GLN A 42 -21.44 -0.02 5.16
CA GLN A 42 -21.26 -1.16 4.27
C GLN A 42 -19.80 -1.59 4.16
N LEU A 43 -18.85 -0.66 4.30
CA LEU A 43 -17.45 -0.89 3.97
C LEU A 43 -16.52 -1.06 5.18
N ASN A 44 -16.85 -0.46 6.31
CA ASN A 44 -16.03 -0.52 7.55
C ASN A 44 -14.56 -0.16 7.26
N ALA A 45 -14.34 0.87 6.44
CA ALA A 45 -13.03 1.28 5.97
C ALA A 45 -12.23 2.04 7.03
N PHE A 46 -12.89 2.64 8.02
CA PHE A 46 -12.25 3.39 9.10
C PHE A 46 -12.40 2.70 10.45
N ILE A 47 -11.37 2.78 11.28
CA ILE A 47 -11.38 2.31 12.68
C ILE A 47 -11.52 3.47 13.67
N THR A 48 -11.13 4.68 13.24
CA THR A 48 -11.26 5.92 14.00
C THR A 48 -11.48 7.09 13.04
N LEU A 49 -12.52 7.87 13.26
CA LEU A 49 -12.76 9.14 12.57
C LEU A 49 -12.42 10.30 13.49
N ASP A 50 -11.97 11.43 12.94
CA ASP A 50 -11.59 12.65 13.66
C ASP A 50 -12.28 13.89 13.04
N GLU A 51 -13.60 13.91 13.06
CA GLU A 51 -14.37 14.96 12.41
C GLU A 51 -14.06 16.34 12.98
N ASP A 52 -14.03 16.48 14.30
CA ASP A 52 -13.74 17.77 14.98
C ASP A 52 -12.33 18.28 14.67
N GLY A 53 -11.32 17.38 14.74
CA GLY A 53 -9.93 17.71 14.43
C GLY A 53 -9.74 18.05 12.97
N ALA A 54 -10.35 17.27 12.06
CA ALA A 54 -10.30 17.52 10.61
C ALA A 54 -10.97 18.85 10.24
N MET A 55 -12.14 19.14 10.79
CA MET A 55 -12.83 20.43 10.56
C MET A 55 -12.05 21.61 11.12
N SER A 56 -11.37 21.46 12.27
CA SER A 56 -10.48 22.46 12.80
C SER A 56 -9.26 22.71 11.90
N ALA A 57 -8.65 21.64 11.37
CA ALA A 57 -7.54 21.71 10.42
C ALA A 57 -7.96 22.36 9.11
N ALA A 58 -9.15 22.01 8.57
CA ALA A 58 -9.70 22.61 7.36
C ALA A 58 -9.92 24.12 7.50
N ARG A 59 -10.55 24.57 8.61
CA ARG A 59 -10.69 26.01 8.93
C ARG A 59 -9.34 26.71 9.01
N SER A 60 -8.32 26.05 9.58
CA SER A 60 -6.96 26.60 9.66
C SER A 60 -6.32 26.72 8.27
N ALA A 61 -6.55 25.75 7.38
CA ALA A 61 -6.07 25.79 6.00
C ALA A 61 -6.69 26.97 5.24
N ASP A 62 -8.01 27.15 5.32
CA ASP A 62 -8.71 28.30 4.69
C ASP A 62 -8.20 29.65 5.22
N ALA A 63 -7.98 29.73 6.54
CA ALA A 63 -7.43 30.97 7.17
C ALA A 63 -6.00 31.28 6.70
N GLN A 64 -5.16 30.26 6.48
CA GLN A 64 -3.80 30.41 5.95
C GLN A 64 -3.81 30.96 4.52
N LEU A 65 -4.69 30.44 3.65
CA LEU A 65 -4.87 30.96 2.28
C LEU A 65 -5.38 32.41 2.29
N ALA A 66 -6.32 32.74 3.18
CA ALA A 66 -6.82 34.11 3.32
C ALA A 66 -5.73 35.12 3.75
N GLN A 67 -4.72 34.65 4.51
CA GLN A 67 -3.54 35.40 4.91
C GLN A 67 -2.45 35.48 3.84
N GLY A 68 -2.64 34.87 2.68
CA GLY A 68 -1.65 34.82 1.59
C GLY A 68 -0.44 33.95 1.88
N LYS A 69 -0.53 32.99 2.82
CA LYS A 69 0.54 32.01 3.07
C LYS A 69 0.66 31.06 1.89
N ASN A 70 1.92 30.65 1.61
CA ASN A 70 2.17 29.68 0.54
C ASN A 70 1.54 28.32 0.90
N PRO A 71 0.65 27.78 0.05
CA PRO A 71 0.00 26.51 0.33
C PRO A 71 0.97 25.34 0.20
N GLY A 72 0.82 24.34 1.08
CA GLY A 72 1.50 23.06 0.94
C GLY A 72 1.05 22.29 -0.31
N VAL A 73 1.78 21.21 -0.63
CA VAL A 73 1.55 20.43 -1.86
C VAL A 73 0.20 19.70 -1.88
N LEU A 74 -0.40 19.42 -0.71
CA LEU A 74 -1.75 18.83 -0.54
C LEU A 74 -2.63 19.72 0.36
N HIS A 75 -2.43 21.02 0.33
CA HIS A 75 -3.09 21.97 1.21
C HIS A 75 -4.63 21.84 1.19
N GLY A 76 -5.20 21.55 2.35
CA GLY A 76 -6.64 21.46 2.56
C GLY A 76 -7.30 20.16 2.06
N VAL A 77 -6.55 19.26 1.42
CA VAL A 77 -7.07 18.00 0.88
C VAL A 77 -7.27 16.97 2.00
N PRO A 78 -8.43 16.28 2.06
CA PRO A 78 -8.65 15.19 3.02
C PRO A 78 -7.77 13.98 2.69
N ILE A 79 -7.07 13.46 3.69
CA ILE A 79 -6.20 12.28 3.57
C ILE A 79 -6.54 11.23 4.62
N ALA A 80 -6.64 9.97 4.20
CA ALA A 80 -6.80 8.83 5.08
C ALA A 80 -5.44 8.28 5.53
N VAL A 81 -5.28 7.96 6.81
CA VAL A 81 -4.03 7.46 7.39
C VAL A 81 -4.23 6.05 7.95
N LYS A 82 -3.45 5.08 7.49
CA LYS A 82 -3.52 3.71 8.00
C LYS A 82 -3.31 3.67 9.52
N ASP A 83 -4.06 2.82 10.22
CA ASP A 83 -4.01 2.75 11.68
C ASP A 83 -2.73 2.11 12.26
N LEU A 84 -1.75 1.81 11.43
CA LEU A 84 -0.39 1.46 11.84
C LEU A 84 0.54 2.68 11.94
N GLU A 85 0.13 3.86 11.42
CA GLU A 85 0.88 5.11 11.53
C GLU A 85 0.49 5.86 12.80
N VAL A 86 1.44 6.01 13.71
CA VAL A 86 1.21 6.68 15.00
C VAL A 86 0.89 8.15 14.76
N THR A 87 -0.28 8.59 15.26
CA THR A 87 -0.83 9.93 15.02
C THR A 87 -1.12 10.63 16.33
N LYS A 88 -0.39 11.69 16.63
CA LYS A 88 -0.53 12.47 17.88
C LYS A 88 -1.96 12.98 18.06
N GLY A 89 -2.52 12.71 19.25
CA GLY A 89 -3.83 13.19 19.66
C GLY A 89 -5.01 12.43 19.02
N LEU A 90 -4.75 11.47 18.13
CA LEU A 90 -5.77 10.67 17.48
C LEU A 90 -5.62 9.19 17.89
N ARG A 91 -6.70 8.57 18.33
CA ARG A 91 -6.73 7.17 18.71
C ARG A 91 -6.10 6.31 17.59
N THR A 92 -5.05 5.55 17.96
CA THR A 92 -4.28 4.69 17.07
C THR A 92 -4.20 3.31 17.70
N THR A 93 -4.80 2.30 17.06
CA THR A 93 -5.01 1.01 17.70
C THR A 93 -4.07 -0.08 17.23
N LEU A 94 -3.35 0.13 16.13
CA LEU A 94 -2.55 -0.91 15.45
C LEU A 94 -3.37 -2.17 15.11
N GLY A 95 -4.70 -2.08 15.04
CA GLY A 95 -5.60 -3.20 14.85
C GLY A 95 -5.71 -4.15 16.05
N SER A 96 -5.17 -3.79 17.23
CA SER A 96 -5.02 -4.67 18.38
C SER A 96 -5.85 -4.23 19.60
N THR A 97 -6.39 -5.19 20.34
CA THR A 97 -7.08 -4.97 21.61
C THR A 97 -6.16 -4.34 22.65
N PHE A 98 -4.85 -4.60 22.61
CA PHE A 98 -3.85 -4.00 23.51
C PHE A 98 -3.79 -2.48 23.37
N PHE A 99 -4.03 -1.96 22.19
CA PHE A 99 -3.93 -0.53 21.86
C PHE A 99 -5.29 0.12 21.59
N LYS A 100 -6.40 -0.57 21.83
CA LYS A 100 -7.77 -0.12 21.47
C LYS A 100 -8.15 1.29 21.98
N ASN A 101 -7.52 1.76 23.05
CA ASN A 101 -7.78 3.08 23.65
C ASN A 101 -6.54 3.98 23.63
N TRP A 102 -5.48 3.61 22.92
CA TRP A 102 -4.25 4.39 22.91
C TRP A 102 -4.39 5.67 22.09
N ILE A 103 -4.07 6.80 22.71
CA ILE A 103 -3.97 8.11 22.07
C ILE A 103 -2.50 8.53 22.20
N PRO A 104 -1.72 8.49 21.09
CA PRO A 104 -0.31 8.85 21.12
C PRO A 104 -0.08 10.32 21.43
N ASP A 105 1.07 10.65 22.06
CA ASP A 105 1.55 12.00 22.30
C ASP A 105 2.57 12.49 21.26
N TYR A 106 2.83 11.70 20.20
CA TYR A 106 3.75 12.00 19.11
C TYR A 106 3.19 11.50 17.76
N ASP A 107 3.69 12.09 16.67
CA ASP A 107 3.46 11.63 15.30
C ASP A 107 4.62 10.75 14.82
N SER A 108 4.34 9.73 14.00
CA SER A 108 5.37 9.08 13.18
C SER A 108 5.98 10.08 12.19
N VAL A 109 7.17 9.76 11.62
CA VAL A 109 7.79 10.62 10.60
C VAL A 109 6.87 10.81 9.40
N ALA A 110 6.19 9.75 8.96
CA ALA A 110 5.23 9.85 7.87
C ALA A 110 4.10 10.84 8.19
N VAL A 111 3.50 10.76 9.38
CA VAL A 111 2.43 11.69 9.81
C VAL A 111 2.93 13.12 9.96
N GLN A 112 4.15 13.33 10.51
CA GLN A 112 4.77 14.67 10.57
C GLN A 112 4.87 15.29 9.17
N ARG A 113 5.32 14.50 8.18
CA ARG A 113 5.47 14.95 6.80
C ARG A 113 4.12 15.15 6.10
N ILE A 114 3.11 14.31 6.37
CA ILE A 114 1.74 14.54 5.89
C ILE A 114 1.21 15.89 6.39
N ARG A 115 1.34 16.18 7.69
CA ARG A 115 0.91 17.48 8.24
C ARG A 115 1.65 18.66 7.58
N ALA A 116 2.95 18.48 7.26
CA ALA A 116 3.73 19.50 6.57
C ALA A 116 3.27 19.77 5.13
N THR A 117 2.58 18.83 4.47
CA THR A 117 1.94 19.06 3.15
C THR A 117 0.73 19.99 3.23
N GLY A 118 0.19 20.22 4.41
CA GLY A 118 -1.06 20.94 4.62
C GLY A 118 -2.31 20.09 4.39
N ALA A 119 -2.19 18.79 4.18
CA ALA A 119 -3.32 17.88 4.08
C ALA A 119 -4.09 17.77 5.41
N VAL A 120 -5.38 17.48 5.34
CA VAL A 120 -6.27 17.30 6.48
C VAL A 120 -6.48 15.83 6.75
N ILE A 121 -5.94 15.33 7.88
CA ILE A 121 -6.14 13.94 8.30
C ILE A 121 -7.59 13.77 8.76
N ILE A 122 -8.35 12.89 8.08
CA ILE A 122 -9.79 12.66 8.35
C ILE A 122 -10.03 11.46 9.28
N GLY A 123 -9.05 10.60 9.48
CA GLY A 123 -9.19 9.43 10.34
C GLY A 123 -8.13 8.38 10.11
N LYS A 124 -8.29 7.27 10.84
CA LYS A 124 -7.43 6.09 10.79
C LYS A 124 -8.18 4.95 10.10
N THR A 125 -7.61 4.42 9.02
CA THR A 125 -8.23 3.35 8.24
C THR A 125 -8.00 1.98 8.87
N ASN A 126 -8.97 1.09 8.65
CA ASN A 126 -8.99 -0.26 9.18
C ASN A 126 -7.79 -1.09 8.68
N THR A 127 -7.28 -1.96 9.54
CA THR A 127 -6.11 -2.81 9.31
C THR A 127 -6.21 -4.06 10.20
N PRO A 128 -5.73 -5.24 9.77
CA PRO A 128 -5.57 -6.37 10.67
C PRO A 128 -4.54 -6.06 11.75
N GLU A 129 -4.57 -6.82 12.85
CA GLU A 129 -3.66 -6.64 13.98
C GLU A 129 -2.20 -6.62 13.52
N PHE A 130 -1.49 -5.55 13.88
CA PHE A 130 -0.08 -5.26 13.51
C PHE A 130 0.23 -5.37 12.01
N GLY A 131 -0.78 -5.41 11.15
CA GLY A 131 -0.61 -5.56 9.71
C GLY A 131 -0.23 -6.98 9.27
N ASN A 132 -0.52 -7.98 10.06
CA ASN A 132 -0.02 -9.34 9.90
C ASN A 132 -0.86 -10.25 8.97
N ARG A 133 -1.80 -9.70 8.19
CA ARG A 133 -2.63 -10.52 7.31
C ARG A 133 -2.92 -9.82 5.98
N GLU A 134 -3.18 -10.61 4.94
CA GLU A 134 -3.59 -10.16 3.61
C GLU A 134 -5.08 -9.78 3.55
N GLU A 135 -5.83 -10.02 4.61
CA GLU A 135 -7.23 -9.67 4.75
C GLU A 135 -7.43 -8.71 5.93
N THR A 136 -8.35 -7.76 5.80
CA THR A 136 -8.54 -6.69 6.80
C THR A 136 -9.70 -6.99 7.74
N PHE A 137 -9.39 -7.68 8.84
CA PHE A 137 -10.29 -7.92 9.96
C PHE A 137 -9.53 -7.90 11.30
N THR A 138 -10.23 -7.57 12.38
CA THR A 138 -9.69 -7.44 13.73
C THR A 138 -10.82 -7.55 14.76
N ASP A 139 -10.51 -7.85 16.02
CA ASP A 139 -11.48 -7.95 17.09
C ASP A 139 -12.01 -6.60 17.62
N ILE A 140 -11.43 -5.48 17.18
CA ILE A 140 -11.77 -4.13 17.68
C ILE A 140 -12.59 -3.29 16.71
N ALA A 141 -12.84 -3.79 15.51
CA ALA A 141 -13.64 -3.14 14.49
C ALA A 141 -14.35 -4.18 13.63
N ALA A 142 -15.41 -3.77 12.93
CA ALA A 142 -16.06 -4.63 11.95
C ALA A 142 -15.12 -4.95 10.79
N THR A 143 -15.28 -6.12 10.15
CA THR A 143 -14.50 -6.55 8.99
C THR A 143 -14.63 -5.54 7.85
N CYS A 144 -13.51 -5.16 7.25
CA CYS A 144 -13.50 -4.24 6.13
C CYS A 144 -13.90 -4.96 4.84
N ASN A 145 -14.77 -4.35 4.05
CA ASN A 145 -15.34 -4.93 2.85
C ASN A 145 -14.79 -4.27 1.57
N ASN A 146 -14.81 -5.03 0.47
CA ASN A 146 -14.43 -4.56 -0.84
C ASN A 146 -15.58 -3.75 -1.48
N PRO A 147 -15.36 -2.52 -1.98
CA PRO A 147 -16.43 -1.73 -2.59
C PRO A 147 -16.94 -2.28 -3.94
N TRP A 148 -16.17 -3.16 -4.60
CA TRP A 148 -16.63 -3.85 -5.83
C TRP A 148 -17.63 -4.96 -5.51
N ASP A 149 -17.44 -5.67 -4.40
CA ASP A 149 -18.36 -6.67 -3.85
C ASP A 149 -18.17 -6.74 -2.33
N PRO A 150 -19.12 -6.21 -1.53
CA PRO A 150 -19.01 -6.20 -0.07
C PRO A 150 -19.00 -7.59 0.61
N THR A 151 -19.22 -8.66 -0.14
CA THR A 151 -19.07 -10.04 0.38
C THR A 151 -17.62 -10.53 0.29
N ARG A 152 -16.73 -9.77 -0.38
CA ARG A 152 -15.33 -10.09 -0.62
C ARG A 152 -14.40 -9.18 0.18
N MET A 153 -13.20 -9.67 0.43
CA MET A 153 -12.18 -8.92 1.14
C MET A 153 -11.57 -7.81 0.28
N PRO A 154 -11.18 -6.66 0.87
CA PRO A 154 -10.52 -5.56 0.14
C PRO A 154 -9.01 -5.77 -0.01
N GLY A 155 -8.49 -6.90 0.46
CA GLY A 155 -7.07 -7.11 0.68
C GLY A 155 -6.60 -6.58 2.04
N GLY A 156 -5.30 -6.69 2.28
CA GLY A 156 -4.66 -6.28 3.52
C GLY A 156 -3.13 -6.15 3.34
N SER A 157 -2.54 -5.53 4.31
CA SER A 157 -3.11 -5.00 5.56
C SER A 157 -3.62 -3.56 5.44
N SER A 158 -3.50 -2.87 4.28
CA SER A 158 -4.04 -1.51 4.05
C SER A 158 -5.43 -1.53 3.38
N GLY A 159 -6.26 -2.54 3.70
CA GLY A 159 -7.56 -2.73 3.07
C GLY A 159 -8.53 -1.59 3.33
N GLY A 160 -8.53 -1.03 4.55
CA GLY A 160 -9.36 0.13 4.87
C GLY A 160 -9.00 1.36 4.02
N THR A 161 -7.70 1.62 3.79
CA THR A 161 -7.26 2.71 2.92
C THR A 161 -7.69 2.48 1.48
N ALA A 162 -7.49 1.25 0.96
CA ALA A 162 -7.87 0.91 -0.42
C ALA A 162 -9.39 1.00 -0.62
N SER A 163 -10.18 0.46 0.31
CA SER A 163 -11.64 0.52 0.27
C SER A 163 -12.14 1.97 0.30
N ALA A 164 -11.61 2.82 1.19
CA ALA A 164 -11.99 4.22 1.30
C ALA A 164 -11.71 5.01 0.00
N ILE A 165 -10.53 4.81 -0.61
CA ILE A 165 -10.15 5.48 -1.86
C ILE A 165 -11.00 4.98 -3.03
N ALA A 166 -11.14 3.67 -3.20
CA ALA A 166 -11.91 3.08 -4.29
C ALA A 166 -13.39 3.50 -4.24
N ALA A 167 -13.97 3.63 -3.04
CA ALA A 167 -15.34 4.07 -2.83
C ALA A 167 -15.53 5.59 -2.93
N GLY A 168 -14.47 6.39 -3.08
CA GLY A 168 -14.55 7.84 -3.12
C GLY A 168 -14.99 8.46 -1.79
N MET A 169 -14.44 7.98 -0.67
CA MET A 169 -14.50 8.65 0.63
C MET A 169 -13.38 9.70 0.75
N CYS A 170 -12.25 9.43 0.13
CA CYS A 170 -11.11 10.33 -0.07
C CYS A 170 -10.37 9.94 -1.35
N SER A 171 -9.52 10.82 -1.87
CA SER A 171 -8.76 10.57 -3.12
C SER A 171 -7.37 10.00 -2.89
N ILE A 172 -6.83 10.14 -1.67
CA ILE A 172 -5.45 9.79 -1.32
C ILE A 172 -5.35 9.30 0.13
N GLY A 173 -4.42 8.40 0.39
CA GLY A 173 -4.14 7.88 1.73
C GLY A 173 -2.78 7.23 1.83
N THR A 174 -2.45 6.77 3.04
CA THR A 174 -1.23 6.00 3.30
C THR A 174 -1.54 4.55 3.57
N GLY A 175 -0.66 3.69 3.09
CA GLY A 175 -0.56 2.30 3.49
C GLY A 175 0.82 2.00 4.07
N SER A 176 1.02 0.75 4.48
CA SER A 176 2.34 0.19 4.76
C SER A 176 2.46 -1.18 4.09
N ASP A 177 3.64 -1.54 3.65
CA ASP A 177 3.90 -2.72 2.83
C ASP A 177 5.10 -3.50 3.38
N GLY A 178 4.83 -4.65 3.99
CA GLY A 178 5.85 -5.55 4.54
C GLY A 178 5.92 -6.89 3.81
N GLY A 179 4.89 -7.22 3.06
CA GLY A 179 4.78 -8.43 2.22
C GLY A 179 3.89 -8.22 1.00
N GLY A 180 3.44 -6.94 0.77
CA GLY A 180 2.51 -6.59 -0.29
C GLY A 180 1.38 -5.68 0.17
N SER A 181 1.36 -5.25 1.41
CA SER A 181 0.18 -4.64 2.04
C SER A 181 -0.23 -3.24 1.55
N VAL A 182 0.48 -2.63 0.61
CA VAL A 182 0.03 -1.52 -0.24
C VAL A 182 -0.49 -2.06 -1.57
N ARG A 183 0.29 -2.94 -2.20
CA ARG A 183 0.07 -3.44 -3.56
C ARG A 183 -1.09 -4.44 -3.65
N LEU A 184 -1.20 -5.37 -2.68
CA LEU A 184 -2.30 -6.35 -2.61
C LEU A 184 -3.67 -5.67 -2.57
N PRO A 185 -3.96 -4.78 -1.58
CA PRO A 185 -5.25 -4.12 -1.52
C PRO A 185 -5.47 -3.12 -2.66
N ALA A 186 -4.41 -2.50 -3.20
CA ALA A 186 -4.52 -1.67 -4.39
C ALA A 186 -5.03 -2.48 -5.60
N SER A 187 -4.48 -3.68 -5.82
CA SER A 187 -4.94 -4.62 -6.85
C SER A 187 -6.40 -5.03 -6.64
N PHE A 188 -6.75 -5.47 -5.43
CA PHE A 188 -8.09 -6.00 -5.12
C PHE A 188 -9.20 -4.93 -5.12
N CYS A 189 -8.85 -3.67 -4.88
CA CYS A 189 -9.80 -2.56 -4.89
C CYS A 189 -9.76 -1.71 -6.17
N GLY A 190 -8.86 -2.01 -7.12
CA GLY A 190 -8.77 -1.29 -8.39
C GLY A 190 -8.27 0.15 -8.24
N ILE A 191 -7.27 0.38 -7.41
CA ILE A 191 -6.59 1.67 -7.23
C ILE A 191 -5.09 1.56 -7.48
N PHE A 192 -4.40 2.69 -7.50
CA PHE A 192 -2.94 2.74 -7.54
C PHE A 192 -2.33 2.63 -6.14
N GLY A 193 -1.30 1.78 -5.98
CA GLY A 193 -0.52 1.66 -4.75
C GLY A 193 0.97 1.55 -5.05
N HIS A 194 1.78 2.41 -4.44
CA HIS A 194 3.24 2.41 -4.62
C HIS A 194 3.94 2.00 -3.33
N LYS A 195 4.74 0.95 -3.41
CA LYS A 195 5.72 0.56 -2.40
C LYS A 195 7.06 1.18 -2.77
N PRO A 196 7.52 2.23 -2.08
CA PRO A 196 8.82 2.84 -2.38
C PRO A 196 9.98 1.89 -2.10
N THR A 197 11.14 2.23 -2.61
CA THR A 197 12.40 1.65 -2.18
C THR A 197 12.50 1.65 -0.66
N HIS A 198 12.91 0.52 -0.07
CA HIS A 198 13.05 0.41 1.38
C HIS A 198 14.02 1.48 1.93
N GLY A 199 13.60 2.19 2.97
CA GLY A 199 14.36 3.32 3.55
C GLY A 199 14.16 4.67 2.85
N ARG A 200 13.45 4.74 1.73
CA ARG A 200 13.13 6.02 1.07
C ARG A 200 12.19 6.88 1.92
N ILE A 201 11.19 6.26 2.55
CA ILE A 201 10.34 6.85 3.59
C ILE A 201 10.80 6.31 4.95
N PRO A 202 11.27 7.17 5.87
CA PRO A 202 11.71 6.74 7.19
C PRO A 202 10.56 6.19 8.03
N ARG A 203 10.85 5.20 8.87
CA ARG A 203 9.85 4.47 9.67
C ARG A 203 9.87 4.77 11.18
N TYR A 204 10.63 5.77 11.63
CA TYR A 204 10.65 6.10 13.06
C TYR A 204 9.27 6.55 13.55
N GLY A 205 8.90 6.08 14.75
CA GLY A 205 7.61 6.41 15.37
C GLY A 205 6.42 5.71 14.73
N GLY A 206 6.65 4.73 13.86
CA GLY A 206 5.61 3.86 13.34
C GLY A 206 5.25 2.73 14.31
N GLN A 207 4.95 1.57 13.78
CA GLN A 207 4.47 0.39 14.50
C GLN A 207 5.42 -0.09 15.63
N ALA A 208 6.72 0.11 15.48
CA ALA A 208 7.72 -0.16 16.51
C ALA A 208 8.70 0.99 16.65
N LYS A 209 9.30 1.14 17.81
CA LYS A 209 10.33 2.16 18.14
C LYS A 209 11.65 1.51 18.57
N PRO A 210 12.70 1.56 17.78
CA PRO A 210 12.78 1.80 16.35
C PRO A 210 12.10 0.67 15.57
N ALA A 211 11.70 0.89 14.32
CA ALA A 211 11.07 -0.13 13.50
C ALA A 211 12.14 -1.12 12.98
N TYR A 212 12.22 -2.29 13.57
CA TYR A 212 13.15 -3.36 13.16
C TYR A 212 12.57 -4.31 12.11
N ASN A 213 11.39 -4.06 11.61
CA ASN A 213 10.87 -4.81 10.48
C ASN A 213 11.66 -4.46 9.22
N SER A 214 12.64 -5.30 8.88
CA SER A 214 13.53 -5.08 7.74
C SER A 214 12.84 -5.08 6.37
N ALA A 215 11.62 -5.62 6.26
CA ALA A 215 10.90 -5.72 5.00
C ALA A 215 9.84 -4.61 4.79
N GLY A 216 9.46 -3.89 5.84
CA GLY A 216 8.35 -2.96 5.80
C GLY A 216 8.73 -1.56 5.30
N THR A 217 7.81 -0.92 4.58
CA THR A 217 7.88 0.51 4.22
C THR A 217 6.47 1.12 4.26
N SER A 218 6.36 2.42 4.53
CA SER A 218 5.12 3.17 4.26
C SER A 218 5.04 3.47 2.77
N GLY A 219 3.84 3.59 2.22
CA GLY A 219 3.65 3.90 0.81
C GLY A 219 2.35 4.65 0.53
N PRO A 220 2.31 5.50 -0.52
CA PRO A 220 1.11 6.19 -0.94
C PRO A 220 0.15 5.26 -1.67
N MET A 221 -1.15 5.56 -1.52
CA MET A 221 -2.26 4.93 -2.23
C MET A 221 -3.20 6.02 -2.74
N SER A 222 -3.66 5.93 -3.98
CA SER A 222 -4.54 6.94 -4.61
C SER A 222 -5.25 6.38 -5.85
N ASN A 223 -6.20 7.13 -6.39
CA ASN A 223 -6.81 6.80 -7.69
C ASN A 223 -6.00 7.32 -8.89
N ASP A 224 -4.94 8.11 -8.66
CA ASP A 224 -4.15 8.80 -9.69
C ASP A 224 -2.66 8.66 -9.37
N VAL A 225 -1.83 8.31 -10.35
CA VAL A 225 -0.39 8.08 -10.16
C VAL A 225 0.34 9.34 -9.72
N ARG A 226 -0.04 10.51 -10.26
CA ARG A 226 0.58 11.80 -9.89
C ARG A 226 0.37 12.12 -8.42
N ASP A 227 -0.80 11.83 -7.86
CA ASP A 227 -1.10 12.05 -6.45
C ASP A 227 -0.20 11.20 -5.56
N SER A 228 -0.01 9.93 -5.91
CA SER A 228 0.94 9.06 -5.19
C SER A 228 2.38 9.54 -5.36
N ALA A 229 2.78 10.05 -6.54
CA ALA A 229 4.11 10.63 -6.73
C ALA A 229 4.33 11.87 -5.85
N ILE A 230 3.32 12.77 -5.74
CA ILE A 230 3.34 13.94 -4.85
C ILE A 230 3.50 13.51 -3.39
N LEU A 231 2.72 12.51 -2.95
CA LEU A 231 2.78 12.04 -1.57
C LEU A 231 4.11 11.30 -1.30
N ASN A 232 4.59 10.47 -2.25
CA ASN A 232 5.89 9.82 -2.15
C ASN A 232 7.03 10.85 -2.02
N GLN A 233 7.01 11.91 -2.85
CA GLN A 233 7.95 13.03 -2.77
C GLN A 233 7.94 13.68 -1.38
N ALA A 234 6.75 13.96 -0.86
CA ALA A 234 6.59 14.63 0.43
C ALA A 234 7.04 13.78 1.62
N LEU A 235 6.84 12.44 1.54
CA LEU A 235 7.20 11.51 2.62
C LEU A 235 8.67 11.07 2.57
N SER A 236 9.34 11.18 1.42
CA SER A 236 10.71 10.72 1.19
C SER A 236 11.76 11.58 1.88
N GLY A 237 12.93 10.97 2.13
CA GLY A 237 14.14 11.66 2.61
C GLY A 237 14.65 11.14 3.95
N PHE A 238 15.90 11.40 4.22
CA PHE A 238 16.60 10.95 5.42
C PHE A 238 15.98 11.50 6.71
N ASP A 239 15.95 10.68 7.75
CA ASP A 239 15.65 11.06 9.14
C ASP A 239 16.65 10.35 10.05
N ASP A 240 17.37 11.09 10.89
CA ASP A 240 18.43 10.57 11.76
C ASP A 240 17.94 9.64 12.87
N ARG A 241 16.62 9.65 13.13
CA ARG A 241 15.96 8.73 14.06
C ARG A 241 15.73 7.34 13.48
N ASP A 242 15.81 7.22 12.14
CA ASP A 242 15.80 5.96 11.41
C ASP A 242 17.13 5.77 10.65
N PRO A 243 18.12 5.09 11.25
CA PRO A 243 19.42 4.86 10.61
C PRO A 243 19.34 4.07 9.30
N GLY A 244 18.23 3.32 9.08
CA GLY A 244 17.96 2.58 7.84
C GLY A 244 17.44 3.45 6.70
N SER A 245 17.11 4.72 6.97
CA SER A 245 16.64 5.62 5.92
C SER A 245 17.76 6.06 4.98
N ILE A 246 17.43 6.20 3.68
CA ILE A 246 18.40 6.50 2.63
C ILE A 246 18.92 7.93 2.78
N LYS A 247 20.26 8.06 2.86
CA LYS A 247 20.95 9.35 2.88
C LYS A 247 21.13 9.87 1.46
N GLY A 248 21.01 11.18 1.29
CA GLY A 248 21.17 11.84 0.01
C GLY A 248 19.95 12.67 -0.38
N ALA A 249 20.03 13.28 -1.56
CA ALA A 249 18.91 14.05 -2.10
C ALA A 249 17.74 13.10 -2.47
N VAL A 250 16.53 13.55 -2.20
CA VAL A 250 15.33 12.89 -2.73
C VAL A 250 15.24 13.22 -4.22
N PRO A 251 15.11 12.23 -5.13
CA PRO A 251 14.81 12.50 -6.52
C PRO A 251 13.53 13.31 -6.65
N ASP A 252 13.45 14.18 -7.66
CA ASP A 252 12.18 14.83 -7.99
C ASP A 252 11.35 13.84 -8.83
N TYR A 253 10.38 13.18 -8.19
CA TYR A 253 9.53 12.19 -8.84
C TYR A 253 8.53 12.80 -9.82
N LEU A 254 8.41 14.11 -9.89
CA LEU A 254 7.45 14.79 -10.74
C LEU A 254 8.08 15.33 -12.04
N ILE A 255 9.41 15.54 -12.05
CA ILE A 255 10.08 16.22 -13.16
C ILE A 255 9.97 15.45 -14.49
N ASP A 256 10.08 14.12 -14.43
CA ASP A 256 10.05 13.24 -15.60
C ASP A 256 8.79 12.35 -15.66
N LEU A 257 7.80 12.62 -14.80
CA LEU A 257 6.62 11.76 -14.63
C LEU A 257 5.82 11.60 -15.93
N GLU A 258 5.79 12.63 -16.77
CA GLU A 258 5.02 12.67 -18.03
C GLU A 258 5.87 12.36 -19.28
N ASN A 259 7.14 11.96 -19.13
CA ASN A 259 8.06 11.80 -20.26
C ASN A 259 7.88 10.47 -21.04
N GLY A 260 6.91 9.62 -20.63
CA GLY A 260 6.67 8.32 -21.29
C GLY A 260 7.80 7.32 -21.05
N ILE A 261 7.76 6.22 -21.81
CA ILE A 261 8.63 5.05 -21.61
C ILE A 261 9.27 4.54 -22.91
N ASP A 262 9.31 5.37 -23.95
CA ASP A 262 9.89 5.01 -25.24
C ASP A 262 11.33 4.52 -25.09
N GLY A 263 11.62 3.36 -25.70
CA GLY A 263 12.93 2.72 -25.67
C GLY A 263 13.30 1.98 -24.37
N MET A 264 12.47 2.02 -23.30
CA MET A 264 12.72 1.23 -22.10
C MET A 264 12.72 -0.27 -22.37
N ARG A 265 13.60 -1.01 -21.71
CA ARG A 265 13.71 -2.46 -21.76
C ARG A 265 12.88 -3.04 -20.61
N ILE A 266 11.84 -3.80 -20.96
CA ILE A 266 10.88 -4.31 -19.97
C ILE A 266 10.82 -5.84 -20.06
N GLY A 267 11.17 -6.50 -18.94
CA GLY A 267 10.99 -7.95 -18.79
C GLY A 267 9.59 -8.28 -18.28
N THR A 268 8.86 -9.16 -18.95
CA THR A 268 7.54 -9.62 -18.50
C THR A 268 7.60 -11.05 -17.99
N THR A 269 6.92 -11.34 -16.90
CA THR A 269 6.82 -12.69 -16.36
C THR A 269 5.47 -12.91 -15.70
N MET A 270 4.79 -14.00 -16.04
CA MET A 270 3.48 -14.32 -15.45
C MET A 270 3.63 -14.93 -14.05
N THR A 271 4.68 -15.68 -13.81
CA THR A 271 4.81 -16.53 -12.63
C THR A 271 5.93 -16.10 -11.67
N LEU A 272 6.81 -15.17 -12.08
CA LEU A 272 8.09 -14.88 -11.40
C LEU A 272 8.92 -16.13 -11.07
N GLY A 273 8.64 -17.27 -11.72
CA GLY A 273 9.24 -18.55 -11.36
C GLY A 273 8.82 -19.08 -9.97
N ILE A 274 7.70 -18.59 -9.43
CA ILE A 274 7.24 -18.87 -8.06
C ILE A 274 5.93 -19.65 -8.04
N SER A 275 4.90 -19.18 -8.77
CA SER A 275 3.55 -19.75 -8.71
C SER A 275 2.79 -19.49 -10.01
N ASP A 276 1.85 -20.37 -10.34
CA ASP A 276 0.85 -20.14 -11.37
C ASP A 276 -0.09 -18.98 -10.97
N VAL A 277 -0.92 -18.57 -11.93
CA VAL A 277 -2.00 -17.59 -11.74
C VAL A 277 -3.30 -18.15 -12.33
N ASN A 278 -4.43 -17.61 -11.88
CA ASN A 278 -5.72 -17.93 -12.48
C ASN A 278 -5.84 -17.33 -13.89
N ASP A 279 -6.57 -18.01 -14.79
CA ASP A 279 -6.67 -17.64 -16.21
C ASP A 279 -7.22 -16.22 -16.43
N ASP A 280 -8.14 -15.76 -15.58
CA ASP A 280 -8.71 -14.43 -15.65
C ASP A 280 -7.68 -13.33 -15.30
N VAL A 281 -6.82 -13.59 -14.31
CA VAL A 281 -5.69 -12.73 -13.97
C VAL A 281 -4.66 -12.72 -15.09
N ALA A 282 -4.30 -13.93 -15.61
CA ALA A 282 -3.35 -14.05 -16.71
C ALA A 282 -3.80 -13.24 -17.94
N THR A 283 -5.08 -13.36 -18.31
CA THR A 283 -5.66 -12.63 -19.46
C THR A 283 -5.53 -11.12 -19.29
N ALA A 284 -5.92 -10.55 -18.13
CA ALA A 284 -5.88 -9.13 -17.90
C ALA A 284 -4.43 -8.58 -17.86
N VAL A 285 -3.50 -9.36 -17.31
CA VAL A 285 -2.08 -8.99 -17.24
C VAL A 285 -1.43 -9.05 -18.63
N GLU A 286 -1.68 -10.08 -19.42
CA GLU A 286 -1.16 -10.19 -20.79
C GLU A 286 -1.65 -9.05 -21.69
N ASP A 287 -2.94 -8.69 -21.60
CA ASP A 287 -3.50 -7.56 -22.34
C ASP A 287 -2.82 -6.23 -21.95
N SER A 288 -2.39 -6.09 -20.70
CA SER A 288 -1.67 -4.91 -20.23
C SER A 288 -0.26 -4.79 -20.82
N TRP A 289 0.44 -5.90 -21.09
CA TRP A 289 1.78 -5.88 -21.68
C TRP A 289 1.82 -5.25 -23.07
N PHE A 290 0.76 -5.43 -23.87
CA PHE A 290 0.63 -4.79 -25.18
C PHE A 290 0.62 -3.26 -25.06
N ALA A 291 0.01 -2.71 -24.01
CA ALA A 291 -0.01 -1.27 -23.82
C ALA A 291 1.41 -0.68 -23.64
N PHE A 292 2.31 -1.40 -22.93
CA PHE A 292 3.71 -0.98 -22.80
C PHE A 292 4.45 -0.99 -24.12
N SER A 293 4.20 -1.98 -24.98
CA SER A 293 4.76 -2.04 -26.35
C SER A 293 4.22 -0.91 -27.22
N GLU A 294 2.91 -0.59 -27.13
CA GLU A 294 2.29 0.53 -27.85
C GLU A 294 2.88 1.89 -27.40
N LEU A 295 3.34 2.00 -26.17
CA LEU A 295 4.02 3.16 -25.60
C LEU A 295 5.52 3.27 -25.98
N GLY A 296 6.00 2.37 -26.84
CA GLY A 296 7.37 2.40 -27.39
C GLY A 296 8.40 1.62 -26.59
N ALA A 297 8.02 0.93 -25.52
CA ALA A 297 8.95 0.10 -24.75
C ALA A 297 9.31 -1.20 -25.51
N ASN A 298 10.53 -1.69 -25.29
CA ASN A 298 11.00 -2.99 -25.74
C ASN A 298 10.58 -4.05 -24.71
N VAL A 299 9.49 -4.75 -24.98
CA VAL A 299 8.89 -5.73 -24.05
C VAL A 299 9.30 -7.14 -24.47
N GLU A 300 9.93 -7.86 -23.53
CA GLU A 300 10.43 -9.22 -23.75
C GLU A 300 10.01 -10.15 -22.63
N ASN A 301 9.85 -11.44 -22.91
CA ASN A 301 9.59 -12.44 -21.87
C ASN A 301 10.84 -12.67 -21.02
N LEU A 302 10.71 -12.47 -19.71
CA LEU A 302 11.77 -12.69 -18.73
C LEU A 302 11.64 -14.08 -18.10
N ALA A 303 12.59 -14.96 -18.39
CA ALA A 303 12.75 -16.20 -17.64
C ALA A 303 13.53 -15.91 -16.35
N ILE A 304 12.83 -15.97 -15.24
CA ILE A 304 13.41 -15.75 -13.91
C ILE A 304 13.10 -16.94 -12.99
N ALA A 305 14.05 -17.30 -12.15
CA ALA A 305 13.88 -18.28 -11.08
C ALA A 305 14.75 -17.85 -9.89
N PHE A 306 14.24 -18.01 -8.69
CA PHE A 306 14.95 -17.67 -7.47
C PHE A 306 15.49 -18.92 -6.77
N ASP A 307 16.77 -18.87 -6.36
CA ASP A 307 17.41 -19.90 -5.57
C ASP A 307 18.28 -19.27 -4.48
N PRO A 308 17.97 -19.49 -3.18
CA PRO A 308 16.74 -20.14 -2.69
C PRO A 308 15.47 -19.30 -2.90
N MET A 309 14.30 -19.94 -2.75
CA MET A 309 13.01 -19.26 -2.84
C MET A 309 12.88 -18.15 -1.78
N PRO A 310 12.40 -16.95 -2.13
CA PRO A 310 12.40 -15.78 -1.23
C PRO A 310 11.48 -15.92 -0.01
N ARG A 311 10.40 -16.72 -0.12
CA ARG A 311 9.34 -16.84 0.89
C ARG A 311 9.88 -17.24 2.27
N GLU A 312 10.74 -18.25 2.34
CA GLU A 312 11.25 -18.76 3.60
C GLU A 312 12.12 -17.74 4.36
N ALA A 313 12.95 -16.99 3.62
CA ALA A 313 13.75 -15.93 4.22
C ALA A 313 12.87 -14.79 4.74
N TRP A 314 11.84 -14.40 3.95
CA TRP A 314 10.87 -13.40 4.36
C TRP A 314 10.13 -13.84 5.62
N TRP A 315 9.61 -15.07 5.67
CA TRP A 315 8.88 -15.61 6.81
C TRP A 315 9.72 -15.65 8.09
N THR A 316 10.94 -16.16 7.99
CA THR A 316 11.88 -16.20 9.12
C THR A 316 12.14 -14.81 9.70
N LEU A 317 12.44 -13.82 8.85
CA LEU A 317 12.72 -12.46 9.31
C LEU A 317 11.44 -11.76 9.83
N TRP A 318 10.29 -12.03 9.21
CA TRP A 318 9.03 -11.47 9.64
C TRP A 318 8.64 -11.96 11.03
N THR A 319 8.65 -13.27 11.26
CA THR A 319 8.24 -13.87 12.53
C THR A 319 9.24 -13.62 13.66
N ALA A 320 10.55 -13.61 13.37
CA ALA A 320 11.56 -13.14 14.32
C ALA A 320 11.31 -11.69 14.75
N GLY A 321 10.88 -10.83 13.79
CA GLY A 321 10.49 -9.45 14.07
C GLY A 321 9.21 -9.35 14.93
N GLN A 322 8.20 -10.20 14.68
CA GLN A 322 6.97 -10.23 15.48
C GLN A 322 7.26 -10.63 16.94
N GLU A 323 8.06 -11.67 17.16
CA GLU A 323 8.49 -12.06 18.51
C GLU A 323 9.26 -10.92 19.21
N ALA A 324 10.23 -10.32 18.54
CA ALA A 324 11.04 -9.25 19.11
C ALA A 324 10.20 -7.99 19.48
N MET A 325 9.13 -7.71 18.73
CA MET A 325 8.28 -6.54 18.96
C MET A 325 7.14 -6.80 19.93
N TYR A 326 6.49 -7.95 19.83
CA TYR A 326 5.20 -8.23 20.46
C TYR A 326 5.18 -9.49 21.33
N GLY A 327 6.28 -10.25 21.41
CA GLY A 327 6.37 -11.46 22.24
C GLY A 327 5.97 -11.22 23.69
N HIS A 328 6.33 -10.07 24.25
CA HIS A 328 5.92 -9.67 25.60
C HIS A 328 4.40 -9.56 25.79
N LEU A 329 3.64 -9.20 24.73
CA LEU A 329 2.17 -9.15 24.78
C LEU A 329 1.58 -10.57 24.83
N ALA A 330 2.19 -11.50 24.10
CA ALA A 330 1.80 -12.93 24.15
C ALA A 330 2.10 -13.55 25.52
N ASP A 331 3.14 -13.09 26.24
CA ASP A 331 3.41 -13.53 27.62
C ASP A 331 2.43 -12.92 28.63
N GLU A 332 1.91 -11.70 28.35
CA GLU A 332 1.01 -11.00 29.25
C GLU A 332 -0.45 -11.49 29.13
N ARG A 333 -0.98 -11.50 27.91
CA ARG A 333 -2.39 -11.84 27.60
C ARG A 333 -2.53 -12.43 26.20
N PRO A 334 -2.11 -13.71 25.97
CA PRO A 334 -2.17 -14.32 24.64
C PRO A 334 -3.57 -14.36 24.04
N GLU A 335 -4.62 -14.45 24.90
CA GLU A 335 -6.03 -14.44 24.50
C GLU A 335 -6.52 -13.12 23.88
N ASP A 336 -5.81 -12.01 24.10
CA ASP A 336 -6.10 -10.69 23.53
C ASP A 336 -5.41 -10.46 22.17
N LEU A 337 -4.58 -11.41 21.70
CA LEU A 337 -3.98 -11.38 20.36
C LEU A 337 -4.84 -12.14 19.37
N MET A 338 -4.85 -11.67 18.14
CA MET A 338 -5.42 -12.43 17.02
C MET A 338 -4.66 -13.75 16.83
N PRO A 339 -5.33 -14.87 16.54
CA PRO A 339 -4.68 -16.19 16.42
C PRO A 339 -3.50 -16.20 15.46
N TYR A 340 -3.61 -15.54 14.30
CA TYR A 340 -2.51 -15.45 13.34
C TYR A 340 -1.29 -14.67 13.86
N THR A 341 -1.50 -13.65 14.70
CA THR A 341 -0.40 -12.91 15.33
C THR A 341 0.32 -13.77 16.37
N LEU A 342 -0.46 -14.47 17.19
CA LEU A 342 0.10 -15.39 18.21
C LEU A 342 0.92 -16.50 17.54
N GLU A 343 0.41 -17.11 16.48
CA GLU A 343 1.15 -18.15 15.72
C GLU A 343 2.45 -17.62 15.13
N MET A 344 2.48 -16.41 14.60
CA MET A 344 3.71 -15.77 14.12
C MET A 344 4.72 -15.53 15.25
N ILE A 345 4.26 -15.09 16.41
CA ILE A 345 5.12 -14.90 17.59
C ILE A 345 5.69 -16.25 18.06
N GLU A 346 4.85 -17.27 18.15
CA GLU A 346 5.26 -18.61 18.56
C GLU A 346 6.27 -19.22 17.58
N HIS A 347 6.06 -19.06 16.27
CA HIS A 347 7.05 -19.46 15.28
C HIS A 347 8.37 -18.71 15.47
N GLY A 348 8.32 -17.39 15.69
CA GLY A 348 9.49 -16.55 15.96
C GLY A 348 10.33 -17.06 17.15
N ARG A 349 9.69 -17.59 18.19
CA ARG A 349 10.33 -18.19 19.38
C ARG A 349 11.11 -19.46 19.08
N THR A 350 10.75 -20.17 18.01
CA THR A 350 11.49 -21.39 17.61
C THR A 350 12.79 -21.11 16.89
N LEU A 351 12.98 -19.88 16.39
CA LEU A 351 14.11 -19.51 15.55
C LEU A 351 15.39 -19.27 16.36
N SER A 352 16.50 -19.78 15.84
CA SER A 352 17.82 -19.49 16.37
C SER A 352 18.45 -18.26 15.67
N GLY A 353 19.49 -17.68 16.28
CA GLY A 353 20.29 -16.65 15.62
C GLY A 353 20.94 -17.13 14.31
N ALA A 354 21.17 -18.43 14.15
CA ALA A 354 21.69 -19.03 12.92
C ALA A 354 20.64 -19.00 11.81
N ASP A 355 19.35 -19.30 12.12
CA ASP A 355 18.25 -19.25 11.15
C ASP A 355 18.07 -17.84 10.61
N VAL A 356 18.07 -16.83 11.49
CA VAL A 356 18.00 -15.41 11.10
C VAL A 356 19.20 -15.01 10.23
N SER A 357 20.42 -15.49 10.55
CA SER A 357 21.61 -15.19 9.76
C SER A 357 21.57 -15.84 8.38
N VAL A 358 21.02 -17.06 8.26
CA VAL A 358 20.78 -17.72 6.97
C VAL A 358 19.74 -16.96 6.16
N ALA A 359 18.64 -16.53 6.76
CA ALA A 359 17.61 -15.73 6.09
C ALA A 359 18.17 -14.41 5.56
N LEU A 360 18.97 -13.68 6.35
CA LEU A 360 19.64 -12.45 5.89
C LEU A 360 20.59 -12.70 4.70
N ARG A 361 21.35 -13.80 4.70
CA ARG A 361 22.18 -14.18 3.57
C ARG A 361 21.34 -14.48 2.32
N ASN A 362 20.19 -15.15 2.48
CA ASN A 362 19.30 -15.45 1.37
C ASN A 362 18.67 -14.17 0.79
N VAL A 363 18.35 -13.18 1.63
CA VAL A 363 17.96 -11.82 1.16
C VAL A 363 19.07 -11.18 0.33
N GLN A 364 20.34 -11.25 0.76
CA GLN A 364 21.45 -10.71 -0.03
C GLN A 364 21.63 -11.45 -1.37
N ASN A 365 21.44 -12.77 -1.41
CA ASN A 365 21.46 -13.53 -2.66
C ASN A 365 20.35 -13.09 -3.61
N LEU A 366 19.12 -12.90 -3.11
CA LEU A 366 17.99 -12.37 -3.87
C LEU A 366 18.30 -10.99 -4.45
N GLN A 367 18.88 -10.08 -3.65
CA GLN A 367 19.28 -8.75 -4.10
C GLN A 367 20.31 -8.82 -5.24
N LEU A 368 21.29 -9.74 -5.15
CA LEU A 368 22.28 -9.96 -6.21
C LEU A 368 21.64 -10.53 -7.48
N GLN A 369 20.71 -11.49 -7.38
CA GLN A 369 20.00 -12.04 -8.53
C GLN A 369 19.18 -10.95 -9.24
N LEU A 370 18.43 -10.15 -8.50
CA LEU A 370 17.66 -9.05 -9.08
C LEU A 370 18.56 -7.94 -9.64
N HIS A 371 19.69 -7.63 -8.99
CA HIS A 371 20.67 -6.71 -9.54
C HIS A 371 21.14 -7.14 -10.93
N GLN A 372 21.37 -8.44 -11.16
CA GLN A 372 21.74 -8.95 -12.49
C GLN A 372 20.62 -8.75 -13.52
N VAL A 373 19.36 -9.01 -13.15
CA VAL A 373 18.21 -8.77 -14.02
C VAL A 373 18.12 -7.29 -14.40
N PHE A 374 18.28 -6.37 -13.45
CA PHE A 374 18.23 -4.92 -13.70
C PHE A 374 19.49 -4.34 -14.42
N GLN A 375 20.48 -5.16 -14.78
CA GLN A 375 21.50 -4.75 -15.77
C GLN A 375 20.96 -4.87 -17.21
N GLU A 376 20.01 -5.75 -17.45
CA GLU A 376 19.43 -6.01 -18.75
C GLU A 376 18.09 -5.31 -18.97
N TYR A 377 17.29 -5.14 -17.92
CA TYR A 377 15.96 -4.55 -17.96
C TYR A 377 15.88 -3.30 -17.07
N ASP A 378 15.11 -2.34 -17.49
CA ASP A 378 14.81 -1.13 -16.72
C ASP A 378 13.64 -1.36 -15.77
N LEU A 379 12.69 -2.25 -16.17
CA LEU A 379 11.52 -2.64 -15.38
C LEU A 379 11.21 -4.14 -15.54
N ILE A 380 10.52 -4.69 -14.53
CA ILE A 380 9.86 -5.99 -14.60
C ILE A 380 8.35 -5.77 -14.47
N LEU A 381 7.55 -6.47 -15.29
CA LEU A 381 6.10 -6.54 -15.16
C LEU A 381 5.69 -7.95 -14.75
N ALA A 382 4.84 -8.03 -13.73
CA ALA A 382 4.29 -9.28 -13.23
C ALA A 382 2.87 -9.06 -12.70
N PRO A 383 2.04 -10.10 -12.49
CA PRO A 383 0.80 -9.95 -11.74
C PRO A 383 1.08 -9.43 -10.32
N THR A 384 0.18 -8.63 -9.76
CA THR A 384 0.27 -8.28 -8.34
C THR A 384 -0.14 -9.47 -7.47
N ASN A 385 -1.25 -10.10 -7.81
CA ASN A 385 -1.82 -11.27 -7.13
C ASN A 385 -2.06 -12.39 -8.13
N ALA A 386 -2.12 -13.63 -7.67
CA ALA A 386 -2.40 -14.79 -8.53
C ALA A 386 -3.90 -15.06 -8.74
N ALA A 387 -4.75 -14.42 -7.92
CA ALA A 387 -6.21 -14.49 -8.00
C ALA A 387 -6.82 -13.10 -7.76
N VAL A 388 -8.08 -12.90 -8.15
CA VAL A 388 -8.89 -11.74 -7.75
C VAL A 388 -9.32 -11.84 -6.28
N ALA A 389 -9.84 -10.74 -5.71
CA ALA A 389 -10.35 -10.76 -4.33
C ALA A 389 -11.41 -11.86 -4.14
N TRP A 390 -11.31 -12.60 -3.04
CA TRP A 390 -12.18 -13.73 -2.69
C TRP A 390 -13.12 -13.39 -1.54
N PRO A 391 -14.20 -14.20 -1.32
CA PRO A 391 -15.08 -14.05 -0.18
C PRO A 391 -14.31 -14.15 1.15
N HIS A 392 -14.74 -13.37 2.15
CA HIS A 392 -14.06 -13.32 3.45
C HIS A 392 -13.76 -14.71 4.01
N LEU A 393 -12.50 -14.96 4.39
CA LEU A 393 -12.00 -16.21 4.97
C LEU A 393 -12.24 -17.46 4.09
N GLN A 394 -12.46 -17.28 2.78
CA GLN A 394 -12.69 -18.36 1.83
C GLN A 394 -11.73 -18.21 0.62
N PRO A 395 -10.42 -18.39 0.82
CA PRO A 395 -9.47 -18.29 -0.28
C PRO A 395 -9.75 -19.34 -1.36
N PRO A 396 -9.33 -19.10 -2.61
CA PRO A 396 -9.51 -20.06 -3.68
C PRO A 396 -8.80 -21.38 -3.34
N GLU A 397 -9.47 -22.50 -3.57
CA GLU A 397 -8.91 -23.84 -3.33
C GLU A 397 -7.76 -24.18 -4.27
N LYS A 398 -7.72 -23.54 -5.44
CA LYS A 398 -6.70 -23.71 -6.46
C LYS A 398 -6.26 -22.38 -7.03
N ILE A 399 -5.01 -22.34 -7.46
CA ILE A 399 -4.43 -21.26 -8.26
C ILE A 399 -3.88 -21.92 -9.53
N GLY A 400 -4.41 -21.54 -10.68
CA GLY A 400 -4.11 -22.23 -11.92
C GLY A 400 -4.39 -23.74 -11.80
N SER A 401 -3.38 -24.56 -12.01
CA SER A 401 -3.46 -26.04 -11.88
C SER A 401 -3.14 -26.57 -10.48
N GLU A 402 -2.61 -25.74 -9.58
CA GLU A 402 -2.08 -26.17 -8.28
C GLU A 402 -3.09 -25.98 -7.15
N ILE A 403 -2.99 -26.83 -6.12
CA ILE A 403 -3.77 -26.64 -4.87
C ILE A 403 -3.16 -25.45 -4.11
N ASN A 404 -4.00 -24.48 -3.78
CA ASN A 404 -3.60 -23.37 -2.95
C ASN A 404 -3.36 -23.87 -1.52
N GLN A 405 -2.15 -23.74 -1.02
CA GLN A 405 -1.77 -24.18 0.32
C GLN A 405 -1.65 -22.97 1.25
N ASP A 406 -2.43 -23.01 2.33
CA ASP A 406 -2.26 -22.13 3.47
C ASP A 406 -1.34 -22.81 4.47
N ASP A 407 -0.07 -22.44 4.45
CA ASP A 407 0.96 -23.14 5.21
C ASP A 407 1.72 -22.25 6.21
N MET A 408 1.29 -20.99 6.42
CA MET A 408 1.98 -20.06 7.35
C MET A 408 1.01 -19.08 8.03
N ALA A 409 0.53 -19.42 9.21
CA ALA A 409 -0.35 -18.57 10.03
C ALA A 409 -1.62 -18.08 9.29
N GLY A 410 -2.18 -18.90 8.43
CA GLY A 410 -3.38 -18.60 7.67
C GLY A 410 -3.17 -17.62 6.51
N ILE A 411 -1.95 -17.27 6.14
CA ILE A 411 -1.65 -16.46 4.95
C ILE A 411 -1.71 -17.31 3.68
N ASN A 412 -2.51 -16.88 2.71
CA ASN A 412 -2.75 -17.61 1.46
C ASN A 412 -1.68 -17.30 0.41
N TYR A 413 -0.46 -17.77 0.63
CA TYR A 413 0.69 -17.48 -0.23
C TYR A 413 0.50 -17.85 -1.70
N GLY A 414 -0.21 -18.93 -2.01
CA GLY A 414 -0.49 -19.30 -3.38
C GLY A 414 -1.31 -18.24 -4.13
N ALA A 415 -2.21 -17.53 -3.44
CA ALA A 415 -3.02 -16.48 -4.04
C ALA A 415 -2.32 -15.10 -4.10
N ILE A 416 -1.26 -14.89 -3.29
CA ILE A 416 -0.52 -13.62 -3.21
C ILE A 416 1.01 -13.80 -3.25
N PRO A 417 1.57 -14.62 -4.15
CA PRO A 417 2.95 -15.10 -4.06
C PRO A 417 4.02 -14.08 -4.44
N PHE A 418 3.65 -13.01 -5.17
CA PHE A 418 4.62 -12.21 -5.94
C PHE A 418 5.17 -10.98 -5.20
N THR A 419 4.42 -10.41 -4.27
CA THR A 419 4.73 -9.09 -3.71
C THR A 419 5.86 -9.11 -2.67
N MET A 420 5.95 -10.14 -1.82
CA MET A 420 6.95 -10.23 -0.74
C MET A 420 8.39 -10.30 -1.24
N VAL A 421 8.61 -10.75 -2.47
CA VAL A 421 9.93 -10.77 -3.12
C VAL A 421 10.57 -9.39 -3.09
N PHE A 422 9.78 -8.36 -3.44
CA PHE A 422 10.26 -6.98 -3.55
C PHE A 422 10.25 -6.22 -2.21
N ASN A 423 9.69 -6.82 -1.16
CA ASN A 423 9.96 -6.40 0.21
C ASN A 423 11.34 -6.88 0.67
N SER A 424 11.65 -8.15 0.43
CA SER A 424 12.92 -8.77 0.79
C SER A 424 14.09 -8.19 0.00
N SER A 425 13.89 -7.88 -1.27
CA SER A 425 14.94 -7.29 -2.12
C SER A 425 15.07 -5.78 -2.00
N PHE A 426 14.10 -5.11 -1.32
CA PHE A 426 14.05 -3.66 -1.12
C PHE A 426 13.73 -2.82 -2.37
N ASN A 427 13.48 -3.44 -3.51
CA ASN A 427 13.15 -2.76 -4.76
C ASN A 427 11.83 -1.98 -4.67
N PRO A 428 11.70 -0.83 -5.35
CA PRO A 428 10.43 -0.14 -5.50
C PRO A 428 9.49 -0.96 -6.40
N ALA A 429 8.19 -0.94 -6.08
CA ALA A 429 7.18 -1.60 -6.89
C ALA A 429 5.82 -0.92 -6.74
N SER A 430 5.06 -0.80 -7.83
CA SER A 430 3.67 -0.33 -7.82
C SER A 430 2.71 -1.44 -8.22
N SER A 431 1.46 -1.33 -7.78
CA SER A 431 0.33 -2.06 -8.34
C SER A 431 -0.59 -1.06 -9.03
N ILE A 432 -0.94 -1.33 -10.29
CA ILE A 432 -1.86 -0.52 -11.09
C ILE A 432 -3.04 -1.37 -11.55
N PRO A 433 -4.27 -0.82 -11.63
CA PRO A 433 -5.39 -1.53 -12.24
C PRO A 433 -5.10 -1.84 -13.71
N CYS A 434 -5.28 -3.09 -14.14
CA CYS A 434 -5.02 -3.49 -15.52
C CYS A 434 -6.19 -4.23 -16.20
N GLY A 435 -7.30 -4.38 -15.52
CA GLY A 435 -8.51 -5.04 -16.03
C GLY A 435 -9.35 -5.63 -14.92
N PHE A 436 -10.25 -6.53 -15.31
CA PHE A 436 -11.16 -7.20 -14.41
C PHE A 436 -11.12 -8.72 -14.66
N GLY A 437 -11.23 -9.48 -13.57
CA GLY A 437 -11.34 -10.93 -13.58
C GLY A 437 -12.72 -11.42 -13.16
N GLU A 438 -12.75 -12.62 -12.59
CA GLU A 438 -13.99 -13.30 -12.19
C GLU A 438 -14.89 -12.42 -11.30
N GLY A 439 -16.16 -12.41 -11.59
CA GLY A 439 -17.15 -11.62 -10.86
C GLY A 439 -17.03 -10.11 -11.03
N GLY A 440 -16.26 -9.62 -12.03
CA GLY A 440 -16.02 -8.20 -12.23
C GLY A 440 -15.08 -7.58 -11.19
N MET A 441 -14.26 -8.42 -10.55
CA MET A 441 -13.28 -7.96 -9.57
C MET A 441 -12.02 -7.42 -10.24
N PRO A 442 -11.42 -6.33 -9.72
CA PRO A 442 -10.22 -5.74 -10.30
C PRO A 442 -9.02 -6.69 -10.30
N VAL A 443 -8.17 -6.54 -11.31
CA VAL A 443 -6.86 -7.18 -11.44
C VAL A 443 -5.78 -6.09 -11.43
N GLY A 444 -4.68 -6.34 -10.71
CA GLY A 444 -3.53 -5.43 -10.65
C GLY A 444 -2.31 -5.97 -11.36
N LEU A 445 -1.68 -5.12 -12.17
CA LEU A 445 -0.34 -5.32 -12.71
C LEU A 445 0.69 -4.75 -11.74
N GLN A 446 1.72 -5.53 -11.43
CA GLN A 446 2.86 -5.07 -10.65
C GLN A 446 3.97 -4.57 -11.59
N ILE A 447 4.43 -3.32 -11.38
CA ILE A 447 5.57 -2.69 -12.06
C ILE A 447 6.70 -2.57 -11.06
N ILE A 448 7.84 -3.21 -11.35
CA ILE A 448 8.98 -3.30 -10.44
C ILE A 448 10.19 -2.61 -11.07
N GLY A 449 10.88 -1.78 -10.29
CA GLY A 449 12.11 -1.10 -10.70
C GLY A 449 13.37 -1.63 -10.02
N GLY A 450 14.52 -1.21 -10.53
CA GLY A 450 15.81 -1.39 -9.86
C GLY A 450 15.82 -0.75 -8.47
N TYR A 451 16.78 -1.16 -7.63
CA TYR A 451 16.92 -0.55 -6.30
C TYR A 451 17.15 0.97 -6.42
N ASP A 452 16.38 1.74 -5.65
CA ASP A 452 16.39 3.20 -5.61
C ASP A 452 15.87 3.90 -6.89
N ASP A 453 15.15 3.18 -7.76
CA ASP A 453 14.59 3.70 -9.01
C ASP A 453 13.05 3.84 -8.96
N ASP A 454 12.54 4.47 -7.89
CA ASP A 454 11.12 4.82 -7.73
C ASP A 454 10.62 5.72 -8.87
N ALA A 455 11.49 6.60 -9.39
CA ALA A 455 11.13 7.54 -10.45
C ALA A 455 10.71 6.83 -11.74
N THR A 456 11.45 5.80 -12.16
CA THR A 456 11.13 5.00 -13.36
C THR A 456 9.85 4.19 -13.16
N VAL A 457 9.62 3.62 -11.96
CA VAL A 457 8.38 2.91 -11.64
C VAL A 457 7.16 3.84 -11.72
N LEU A 458 7.25 5.03 -11.12
CA LEU A 458 6.17 6.03 -11.15
C LEU A 458 5.91 6.54 -12.58
N ARG A 459 6.97 6.82 -13.36
CA ARG A 459 6.87 7.26 -14.75
C ARG A 459 6.20 6.21 -15.63
N ALA A 460 6.56 4.94 -15.49
CA ALA A 460 5.94 3.85 -16.25
C ALA A 460 4.48 3.64 -15.83
N SER A 461 4.18 3.73 -14.54
CA SER A 461 2.81 3.69 -14.03
C SER A 461 1.97 4.82 -14.62
N ARG A 462 2.52 6.04 -14.70
CA ARG A 462 1.83 7.20 -15.27
C ARG A 462 1.63 7.08 -16.79
N ALA A 463 2.60 6.58 -17.51
CA ALA A 463 2.47 6.33 -18.95
C ALA A 463 1.36 5.32 -19.25
N PHE A 464 1.27 4.24 -18.45
CA PHE A 464 0.19 3.26 -18.55
C PHE A 464 -1.17 3.88 -18.21
N GLU A 465 -1.27 4.65 -17.10
CA GLU A 465 -2.50 5.34 -16.71
C GLU A 465 -3.05 6.22 -17.81
N GLN A 466 -2.18 6.94 -18.52
CA GLN A 466 -2.58 7.80 -19.66
C GLN A 466 -3.09 6.98 -20.85
N ALA A 467 -2.49 5.82 -21.12
CA ALA A 467 -2.86 4.95 -22.24
C ALA A 467 -4.11 4.10 -21.94
N ARG A 468 -4.27 3.69 -20.70
CA ARG A 468 -5.36 2.82 -20.20
C ARG A 468 -5.94 3.39 -18.90
N PRO A 469 -6.66 4.54 -18.96
CA PRO A 469 -7.16 5.20 -17.76
C PRO A 469 -8.27 4.37 -17.10
N TRP A 470 -8.11 4.11 -15.80
CA TRP A 470 -9.11 3.43 -14.95
C TRP A 470 -10.00 4.41 -14.16
N SER A 471 -9.78 5.72 -14.31
CA SER A 471 -10.53 6.74 -13.57
C SER A 471 -12.05 6.75 -13.86
N GLY A 472 -12.49 6.10 -14.95
CA GLY A 472 -13.90 5.88 -15.29
C GLY A 472 -14.52 4.68 -14.58
N ASP A 473 -13.72 3.74 -14.11
CA ASP A 473 -14.18 2.52 -13.46
C ASP A 473 -14.52 2.81 -12.00
N ARG A 474 -15.76 2.61 -11.63
CA ARG A 474 -16.25 2.92 -10.29
C ARG A 474 -16.91 1.68 -9.69
N PRO A 475 -16.59 1.34 -8.44
CA PRO A 475 -17.26 0.23 -7.79
C PRO A 475 -18.75 0.50 -7.58
N PRO A 476 -19.58 -0.55 -7.51
CA PRO A 476 -21.02 -0.41 -7.25
C PRO A 476 -21.32 0.31 -5.92
N VAL A 477 -20.48 0.12 -4.91
CA VAL A 477 -20.57 0.81 -3.62
C VAL A 477 -19.63 2.03 -3.64
N SER A 478 -20.11 3.11 -4.28
CA SER A 478 -19.33 4.36 -4.38
C SER A 478 -20.17 5.62 -4.63
#